data_f10a01cf635bc6d7f46066dc7b9bf779
#
_entry.id   f10a01cf635bc6d7f46066dc7b9bf779
#
_cell.length_a   1.000
_cell.length_b   1.000
_cell.length_c   1.000
_cell.angle_alpha   90.00
_cell.angle_beta   90.00
_cell.angle_gamma   90.00
#
_symmetry.space_group_name_H-M   'P 1'
#
loop_
_entity.id
_entity.type
_entity.pdbx_description
1 polymer ?
#
loop_
_entity_poly.entity_id
_entity_poly.type
_entity_poly.pdbx_seq_one_letter_code
_entity_poly.pdbx_strand_id
1 'polypeptide(L)'
;MHKTLTQLPTTTFDHKCCGSKSGFFNACCCSNLNLEKIGVEKDQKGRIKVNKNFQTNIKNIYAIGDVIEGPMLAHKAEEEGMAVAEIIAGQSGHVNYDIIPGVIYTSPEVATIGKTEEQLKEQKLDYKIGKFPFMANSRAKAIDEPEGFVKILADSKTDKVLGVHMIGPHAGELIAEMAVAMEFGASSEDIARTCHAHPTFSEAVKEAALSVDKRQIHS
;
A
#
# COMPACT_ATOMS: atom_id res chain seq x y z
N MET A 1 36.84 22.52 7.24
CA MET A 1 36.27 23.41 6.22
C MET A 1 34.80 23.06 6.06
N HIS A 2 33.93 23.81 6.72
CA HIS A 2 32.47 23.64 6.57
C HIS A 2 32.01 24.29 5.27
N LYS A 3 31.48 23.53 4.33
CA LYS A 3 30.72 24.07 3.21
C LYS A 3 29.25 24.20 3.59
N THR A 4 28.82 25.43 3.67
CA THR A 4 27.44 25.87 3.90
C THR A 4 26.55 25.34 2.80
N LEU A 5 25.47 24.60 3.15
CA LEU A 5 24.40 24.25 2.26
C LEU A 5 23.62 25.53 1.91
N THR A 6 23.78 25.99 0.68
CA THR A 6 22.97 27.07 0.10
C THR A 6 21.54 26.55 -0.08
N GLN A 7 20.58 27.29 0.49
CA GLN A 7 19.14 27.06 0.39
C GLN A 7 18.72 26.92 -1.08
N LEU A 8 18.12 25.79 -1.41
CA LEU A 8 17.34 25.65 -2.63
C LEU A 8 16.09 26.54 -2.53
N PRO A 9 15.68 27.24 -3.59
CA PRO A 9 14.48 28.06 -3.56
C PRO A 9 13.26 27.18 -3.27
N THR A 10 12.51 27.51 -2.21
CA THR A 10 11.20 26.96 -1.94
C THR A 10 10.24 27.36 -3.05
N THR A 11 10.04 26.49 -4.02
CA THR A 11 8.94 26.63 -4.96
C THR A 11 7.65 26.30 -4.20
N THR A 12 6.86 27.32 -3.92
CA THR A 12 5.48 27.15 -3.47
C THR A 12 4.70 26.39 -4.54
N PHE A 13 4.32 25.13 -4.24
CA PHE A 13 3.41 24.39 -5.08
C PHE A 13 2.02 25.05 -5.01
N ASP A 14 1.61 25.66 -6.12
CA ASP A 14 0.26 26.21 -6.26
C ASP A 14 -0.73 25.04 -6.45
N HIS A 15 -1.54 24.78 -5.44
CA HIS A 15 -2.59 23.74 -5.40
C HIS A 15 -3.73 23.92 -6.42
N LYS A 16 -3.58 24.77 -7.43
CA LYS A 16 -4.60 25.03 -8.44
C LYS A 16 -4.72 24.00 -9.55
N CYS A 17 -3.95 22.91 -9.55
CA CYS A 17 -4.03 21.89 -10.60
C CYS A 17 -5.18 20.89 -10.45
N CYS A 18 -5.99 20.93 -9.38
CA CYS A 18 -7.15 20.07 -9.21
C CYS A 18 -8.46 20.81 -9.44
N GLY A 19 -8.61 21.51 -10.56
CA GLY A 19 -9.89 22.02 -11.06
C GLY A 19 -10.69 20.90 -11.73
N SER A 20 -11.46 20.16 -10.95
CA SER A 20 -12.32 19.10 -11.42
C SER A 20 -13.52 19.62 -12.24
N LYS A 21 -13.68 19.12 -13.45
CA LYS A 21 -15.01 18.76 -13.98
C LYS A 21 -14.84 17.48 -14.78
N SER A 22 -15.57 16.43 -14.36
CA SER A 22 -15.68 15.08 -14.95
C SER A 22 -14.51 14.11 -14.70
N GLY A 23 -14.69 13.20 -13.81
CA GLY A 23 -14.55 11.74 -13.74
C GLY A 23 -13.37 10.99 -14.38
N PHE A 24 -12.29 11.66 -14.79
CA PHE A 24 -11.05 10.98 -15.19
C PHE A 24 -9.87 11.78 -14.62
N PHE A 25 -9.13 11.16 -13.70
CA PHE A 25 -7.83 11.66 -13.25
C PHE A 25 -6.84 11.55 -14.40
N ASN A 26 -6.81 12.53 -15.28
CA ASN A 26 -5.74 12.68 -16.24
C ASN A 26 -4.51 13.25 -15.53
N ALA A 27 -3.36 12.62 -15.74
CA ALA A 27 -2.04 12.98 -15.23
C ALA A 27 -1.66 14.45 -15.49
N CYS A 28 -2.22 15.38 -14.71
CA CYS A 28 -2.01 16.81 -14.85
C CYS A 28 -0.72 17.31 -14.15
N CYS A 29 -0.05 16.46 -13.38
CA CYS A 29 1.09 16.86 -12.54
C CYS A 29 2.31 17.30 -13.33
N CYS A 30 2.41 16.96 -14.63
CA CYS A 30 3.57 17.28 -15.48
C CYS A 30 3.34 18.39 -16.50
N SER A 31 2.12 19.00 -16.58
CA SER A 31 1.71 19.82 -17.72
C SER A 31 2.47 21.14 -17.88
N ASN A 32 3.19 21.62 -16.87
CA ASN A 32 3.93 22.88 -16.92
C ASN A 32 5.43 22.76 -16.72
N LEU A 33 5.98 21.52 -16.73
CA LEU A 33 7.39 21.28 -16.50
C LEU A 33 8.24 21.39 -17.77
N ASN A 34 7.63 21.65 -18.95
CA ASN A 34 8.31 21.74 -20.25
C ASN A 34 9.22 20.52 -20.54
N LEU A 35 8.81 19.33 -20.13
CA LEU A 35 9.58 18.10 -20.25
C LEU A 35 9.97 17.77 -21.70
N GLU A 36 9.13 18.16 -22.65
CA GLU A 36 9.37 18.02 -24.08
C GLU A 36 10.60 18.77 -24.56
N LYS A 37 10.89 19.95 -23.96
CA LYS A 37 12.06 20.77 -24.32
C LYS A 37 13.39 20.11 -23.95
N ILE A 38 13.37 19.27 -22.93
CA ILE A 38 14.56 18.52 -22.47
C ILE A 38 14.54 17.07 -22.93
N GLY A 39 13.51 16.65 -23.67
CA GLY A 39 13.43 15.33 -24.28
C GLY A 39 13.10 14.19 -23.31
N VAL A 40 12.43 14.48 -22.17
CA VAL A 40 11.96 13.41 -21.26
C VAL A 40 10.81 12.65 -21.89
N GLU A 41 10.94 11.33 -21.96
CA GLU A 41 9.94 10.44 -22.54
C GLU A 41 8.72 10.23 -21.62
N LYS A 42 7.54 10.18 -22.25
CA LYS A 42 6.27 9.86 -21.61
C LYS A 42 5.66 8.60 -22.21
N ASP A 43 4.83 7.93 -21.44
CA ASP A 43 4.00 6.84 -21.93
C ASP A 43 2.72 7.36 -22.63
N GLN A 44 1.89 6.44 -23.13
CA GLN A 44 0.63 6.77 -23.82
C GLN A 44 -0.40 7.47 -22.92
N LYS A 45 -0.25 7.37 -21.59
CA LYS A 45 -1.10 8.02 -20.58
C LYS A 45 -0.52 9.35 -20.11
N GLY A 46 0.62 9.79 -20.66
CA GLY A 46 1.29 11.04 -20.31
C GLY A 46 2.16 10.97 -19.05
N ARG A 47 2.39 9.77 -18.47
CA ARG A 47 3.27 9.56 -17.33
C ARG A 47 4.73 9.48 -17.78
N ILE A 48 5.66 9.93 -16.93
CA ILE A 48 7.09 9.87 -17.20
C ILE A 48 7.54 8.41 -17.18
N LYS A 49 8.24 7.98 -18.22
CA LYS A 49 8.86 6.66 -18.26
C LYS A 49 10.14 6.64 -17.42
N VAL A 50 10.25 5.65 -16.56
CA VAL A 50 11.44 5.40 -15.75
C VAL A 50 11.90 3.95 -15.87
N ASN A 51 13.18 3.73 -15.61
CA ASN A 51 13.72 2.39 -15.45
C ASN A 51 13.51 1.87 -13.99
N LYS A 52 14.00 0.66 -13.69
CA LYS A 52 13.92 0.05 -12.35
C LYS A 52 14.59 0.87 -11.22
N ASN A 53 15.40 1.85 -11.57
CA ASN A 53 16.07 2.75 -10.63
C ASN A 53 15.43 4.14 -10.63
N PHE A 54 14.18 4.29 -11.08
CA PHE A 54 13.44 5.54 -11.16
C PHE A 54 14.07 6.61 -12.08
N GLN A 55 15.10 6.26 -12.86
CA GLN A 55 15.78 7.17 -13.76
C GLN A 55 15.03 7.26 -15.09
N THR A 56 14.85 8.47 -15.59
CA THR A 56 14.28 8.73 -16.91
C THR A 56 15.28 8.38 -18.02
N ASN A 57 14.91 8.60 -19.28
CA ASN A 57 15.85 8.54 -20.40
C ASN A 57 16.96 9.61 -20.34
N ILE A 58 16.84 10.62 -19.48
CA ILE A 58 17.86 11.65 -19.25
C ILE A 58 18.65 11.31 -17.99
N LYS A 59 19.96 11.12 -18.12
CA LYS A 59 20.86 10.52 -17.13
C LYS A 59 20.79 11.08 -15.70
N ASN A 60 20.45 12.36 -15.52
CA ASN A 60 20.46 13.02 -14.21
C ASN A 60 19.05 13.36 -13.72
N ILE A 61 18.01 12.81 -14.37
CA ILE A 61 16.62 13.09 -14.05
C ILE A 61 15.95 11.80 -13.60
N TYR A 62 15.38 11.85 -12.41
CA TYR A 62 14.58 10.79 -11.80
C TYR A 62 13.13 11.25 -11.67
N ALA A 63 12.20 10.33 -11.66
CA ALA A 63 10.78 10.62 -11.42
C ALA A 63 10.16 9.57 -10.51
N ILE A 64 9.31 10.00 -9.59
CA ILE A 64 8.64 9.20 -8.57
C ILE A 64 7.19 9.65 -8.38
N GLY A 65 6.41 8.87 -7.68
CA GLY A 65 5.05 9.23 -7.27
C GLY A 65 4.05 9.21 -8.42
N ASP A 66 3.13 10.16 -8.41
CA ASP A 66 1.98 10.20 -9.32
C ASP A 66 2.35 10.48 -10.78
N VAL A 67 3.56 10.95 -11.04
CA VAL A 67 4.02 11.26 -12.40
C VAL A 67 4.54 10.05 -13.15
N ILE A 68 4.74 8.91 -12.48
CA ILE A 68 5.17 7.63 -13.07
C ILE A 68 4.06 6.58 -13.00
N GLU A 69 4.34 5.37 -13.48
CA GLU A 69 3.40 4.25 -13.42
C GLU A 69 3.21 3.74 -11.98
N GLY A 70 1.97 3.33 -11.67
CA GLY A 70 1.60 2.75 -10.39
C GLY A 70 0.42 3.47 -9.72
N PRO A 71 0.04 3.06 -8.51
CA PRO A 71 -1.02 3.72 -7.75
C PRO A 71 -0.61 5.13 -7.31
N MET A 72 -1.54 6.06 -7.34
CA MET A 72 -1.34 7.44 -6.90
C MET A 72 -1.56 7.53 -5.39
N LEU A 73 -0.51 7.21 -4.63
CA LEU A 73 -0.52 7.15 -3.17
C LEU A 73 0.71 7.88 -2.61
N ALA A 74 0.49 8.75 -1.63
CA ALA A 74 1.57 9.54 -1.01
C ALA A 74 2.67 8.66 -0.42
N HIS A 75 2.30 7.64 0.34
CA HIS A 75 3.24 6.70 0.95
C HIS A 75 4.05 5.88 -0.08
N LYS A 76 3.46 5.56 -1.25
CA LYS A 76 4.24 4.97 -2.37
C LYS A 76 5.32 5.95 -2.85
N ALA A 77 4.97 7.23 -3.01
CA ALA A 77 5.93 8.24 -3.47
C ALA A 77 7.03 8.50 -2.43
N GLU A 78 6.71 8.39 -1.14
CA GLU A 78 7.68 8.50 -0.04
C GLU A 78 8.70 7.37 -0.07
N GLU A 79 8.25 6.11 -0.22
CA GLU A 79 9.14 4.95 -0.37
C GLU A 79 10.01 5.05 -1.63
N GLU A 80 9.43 5.45 -2.76
CA GLU A 80 10.19 5.68 -3.99
C GLU A 80 11.23 6.79 -3.81
N GLY A 81 10.90 7.85 -3.06
CA GLY A 81 11.81 8.95 -2.74
C GLY A 81 13.00 8.49 -1.91
N MET A 82 12.78 7.66 -0.91
CA MET A 82 13.85 7.03 -0.11
C MET A 82 14.73 6.15 -1.00
N ALA A 83 14.13 5.28 -1.80
CA ALA A 83 14.87 4.40 -2.71
C ALA A 83 15.73 5.18 -3.71
N VAL A 84 15.21 6.27 -4.29
CA VAL A 84 15.99 7.14 -5.20
C VAL A 84 17.15 7.81 -4.49
N ALA A 85 16.94 8.31 -3.26
CA ALA A 85 18.02 8.92 -2.48
C ALA A 85 19.15 7.91 -2.18
N GLU A 86 18.81 6.70 -1.81
CA GLU A 86 19.74 5.59 -1.60
C GLU A 86 20.51 5.23 -2.89
N ILE A 87 19.81 5.11 -4.02
CA ILE A 87 20.42 4.83 -5.33
C ILE A 87 21.42 5.93 -5.72
N ILE A 88 21.05 7.20 -5.54
CA ILE A 88 21.95 8.34 -5.83
C ILE A 88 23.18 8.32 -4.90
N ALA A 89 23.00 7.86 -3.65
CA ALA A 89 24.10 7.68 -2.70
C ALA A 89 24.95 6.42 -2.96
N GLY A 90 24.65 5.64 -3.99
CA GLY A 90 25.37 4.41 -4.34
C GLY A 90 24.97 3.20 -3.51
N GLN A 91 23.83 3.24 -2.85
CA GLN A 91 23.23 2.14 -2.10
C GLN A 91 22.17 1.40 -2.95
N SER A 92 21.64 0.31 -2.46
CA SER A 92 20.59 -0.45 -3.14
C SER A 92 19.22 -0.02 -2.64
N GLY A 93 18.62 1.00 -3.27
CA GLY A 93 17.25 1.39 -2.99
C GLY A 93 16.25 0.35 -3.54
N HIS A 94 15.23 0.02 -2.75
CA HIS A 94 14.20 -0.95 -3.13
C HIS A 94 12.83 -0.53 -2.64
N VAL A 95 11.79 -0.78 -3.46
CA VAL A 95 10.39 -0.62 -3.08
C VAL A 95 9.66 -1.92 -3.37
N ASN A 96 8.97 -2.47 -2.38
CA ASN A 96 8.15 -3.66 -2.54
C ASN A 96 6.72 -3.28 -2.93
N TYR A 97 6.44 -3.25 -4.22
CA TYR A 97 5.13 -2.88 -4.74
C TYR A 97 4.01 -3.88 -4.44
N ASP A 98 4.34 -5.12 -4.10
CA ASP A 98 3.35 -6.16 -3.78
C ASP A 98 2.67 -5.93 -2.42
N ILE A 99 3.23 -5.07 -1.56
CA ILE A 99 2.75 -4.84 -0.20
C ILE A 99 2.47 -3.36 0.12
N ILE A 100 2.22 -2.52 -0.88
CA ILE A 100 1.77 -1.15 -0.66
C ILE A 100 0.29 -1.19 -0.22
N PRO A 101 -0.05 -0.72 1.00
CA PRO A 101 -1.42 -0.72 1.45
C PRO A 101 -2.26 0.35 0.75
N GLY A 102 -3.51 0.05 0.45
CA GLY A 102 -4.50 1.00 -0.03
C GLY A 102 -5.57 1.21 1.03
N VAL A 103 -5.96 2.47 1.30
CA VAL A 103 -6.99 2.81 2.28
C VAL A 103 -8.02 3.74 1.66
N ILE A 104 -9.30 3.48 1.94
CA ILE A 104 -10.43 4.35 1.62
C ILE A 104 -11.06 4.79 2.94
N TYR A 105 -10.99 6.08 3.24
CA TYR A 105 -11.43 6.67 4.50
C TYR A 105 -12.94 6.97 4.49
N THR A 106 -13.72 5.93 4.26
CA THR A 106 -15.17 5.93 4.42
C THR A 106 -15.55 5.55 5.86
N SER A 107 -16.85 5.51 6.19
CA SER A 107 -17.33 4.94 7.44
C SER A 107 -18.34 3.84 7.11
N PRO A 108 -17.97 2.57 7.34
CA PRO A 108 -16.67 2.04 7.78
C PRO A 108 -15.54 2.23 6.77
N GLU A 109 -14.29 2.25 7.26
CA GLU A 109 -13.09 2.31 6.42
C GLU A 109 -12.89 1.02 5.62
N VAL A 110 -12.20 1.12 4.46
CA VAL A 110 -11.75 -0.04 3.69
C VAL A 110 -10.23 0.01 3.57
N ALA A 111 -9.55 -1.08 3.90
CA ALA A 111 -8.12 -1.22 3.73
C ALA A 111 -7.75 -2.52 3.03
N THR A 112 -6.74 -2.45 2.16
CA THR A 112 -6.28 -3.61 1.37
C THR A 112 -4.76 -3.61 1.25
N ILE A 113 -4.17 -4.80 1.19
CA ILE A 113 -2.76 -4.99 0.90
C ILE A 113 -2.56 -6.34 0.20
N GLY A 114 -1.60 -6.41 -0.71
CA GLY A 114 -1.30 -7.63 -1.45
C GLY A 114 -2.33 -7.95 -2.55
N LYS A 115 -2.50 -9.22 -2.85
CA LYS A 115 -3.30 -9.71 -3.99
C LYS A 115 -4.77 -9.90 -3.64
N THR A 116 -5.66 -9.64 -4.59
CA THR A 116 -7.08 -10.00 -4.49
C THR A 116 -7.31 -11.45 -4.91
N GLU A 117 -8.49 -11.98 -4.59
CA GLU A 117 -8.88 -13.33 -5.04
C GLU A 117 -8.92 -13.43 -6.56
N GLU A 118 -9.35 -12.37 -7.26
CA GLU A 118 -9.40 -12.32 -8.71
C GLU A 118 -8.00 -12.47 -9.30
N GLN A 119 -7.02 -11.71 -8.77
CA GLN A 119 -5.63 -11.79 -9.18
C GLN A 119 -5.02 -13.17 -8.91
N LEU A 120 -5.33 -13.79 -7.77
CA LEU A 120 -4.86 -15.15 -7.45
C LEU A 120 -5.44 -16.18 -8.41
N LYS A 121 -6.74 -16.06 -8.75
CA LYS A 121 -7.40 -16.93 -9.75
C LYS A 121 -6.79 -16.77 -11.14
N GLU A 122 -6.55 -15.54 -11.59
CA GLU A 122 -5.89 -15.27 -12.89
C GLU A 122 -4.48 -15.85 -12.93
N GLN A 123 -3.73 -15.77 -11.82
CA GLN A 123 -2.39 -16.34 -11.69
C GLN A 123 -2.40 -17.85 -11.45
N LYS A 124 -3.57 -18.48 -11.31
CA LYS A 124 -3.76 -19.92 -10.99
C LYS A 124 -3.00 -20.34 -9.74
N LEU A 125 -2.96 -19.48 -8.75
CA LEU A 125 -2.39 -19.79 -7.44
C LEU A 125 -3.46 -20.39 -6.53
N ASP A 126 -3.14 -21.53 -5.92
CA ASP A 126 -4.00 -22.15 -4.93
C ASP A 126 -3.88 -21.41 -3.59
N TYR A 127 -5.00 -21.01 -3.02
CA TYR A 127 -5.04 -20.24 -1.78
C TYR A 127 -6.15 -20.72 -0.85
N LYS A 128 -5.97 -20.43 0.44
CA LYS A 128 -6.98 -20.58 1.49
C LYS A 128 -7.47 -19.19 1.90
N ILE A 129 -8.69 -19.15 2.44
CA ILE A 129 -9.33 -17.92 2.90
C ILE A 129 -9.62 -18.04 4.39
N GLY A 130 -9.15 -17.09 5.18
CA GLY A 130 -9.63 -16.85 6.53
C GLY A 130 -10.45 -15.59 6.59
N LYS A 131 -11.56 -15.60 7.30
CA LYS A 131 -12.46 -14.44 7.44
C LYS A 131 -13.01 -14.38 8.86
N PHE A 132 -13.03 -13.17 9.44
CA PHE A 132 -13.60 -12.93 10.76
C PHE A 132 -14.40 -11.64 10.77
N PRO A 133 -15.71 -11.66 11.20
CA PRO A 133 -16.54 -10.48 11.26
C PRO A 133 -16.29 -9.67 12.52
N PHE A 134 -16.31 -8.34 12.45
CA PHE A 134 -16.20 -7.48 13.63
C PHE A 134 -17.37 -7.67 14.61
N MET A 135 -18.52 -8.12 14.13
CA MET A 135 -19.66 -8.50 15.00
C MET A 135 -19.27 -9.53 16.08
N ALA A 136 -18.27 -10.38 15.85
CA ALA A 136 -17.75 -11.33 16.82
C ALA A 136 -16.61 -10.76 17.69
N ASN A 137 -16.09 -9.57 17.37
CA ASN A 137 -14.99 -8.94 18.11
C ASN A 137 -15.49 -8.20 19.36
N SER A 138 -14.86 -8.44 20.51
CA SER A 138 -15.26 -7.86 21.79
C SER A 138 -15.11 -6.33 21.83
N ARG A 139 -14.06 -5.76 21.24
CA ARG A 139 -13.86 -4.31 21.21
C ARG A 139 -14.89 -3.62 20.33
N ALA A 140 -15.19 -4.19 19.17
CA ALA A 140 -16.20 -3.68 18.26
C ALA A 140 -17.60 -3.64 18.92
N LYS A 141 -17.96 -4.69 19.66
CA LYS A 141 -19.20 -4.72 20.45
C LYS A 141 -19.21 -3.66 21.56
N ALA A 142 -18.08 -3.47 22.25
CA ALA A 142 -18.01 -2.56 23.39
C ALA A 142 -18.18 -1.07 22.99
N ILE A 143 -17.89 -0.71 21.74
CA ILE A 143 -18.05 0.67 21.24
C ILE A 143 -19.17 0.83 20.21
N ASP A 144 -19.96 -0.22 20.01
CA ASP A 144 -21.09 -0.25 19.07
C ASP A 144 -20.70 0.00 17.59
N GLU A 145 -19.55 -0.53 17.19
CA GLU A 145 -19.05 -0.49 15.80
C GLU A 145 -18.80 -1.91 15.25
N PRO A 146 -19.83 -2.77 15.16
CA PRO A 146 -19.66 -4.19 14.82
C PRO A 146 -19.62 -4.47 13.31
N GLU A 147 -19.70 -3.44 12.46
CA GLU A 147 -19.78 -3.61 11.02
C GLU A 147 -18.46 -4.03 10.38
N GLY A 148 -18.55 -4.94 9.40
CA GLY A 148 -17.42 -5.32 8.57
C GLY A 148 -16.73 -6.60 8.98
N PHE A 149 -15.53 -6.80 8.42
CA PHE A 149 -14.75 -8.03 8.61
C PHE A 149 -13.27 -7.83 8.23
N VAL A 150 -12.45 -8.76 8.66
CA VAL A 150 -11.09 -8.99 8.17
C VAL A 150 -11.08 -10.25 7.32
N LYS A 151 -10.44 -10.20 6.13
CA LYS A 151 -10.22 -11.34 5.25
C LYS A 151 -8.73 -11.48 4.94
N ILE A 152 -8.18 -12.68 5.13
CA ILE A 152 -6.79 -13.05 4.84
C ILE A 152 -6.80 -14.10 3.73
N LEU A 153 -5.92 -13.94 2.75
CA LEU A 153 -5.64 -14.90 1.69
C LEU A 153 -4.25 -15.47 1.93
N ALA A 154 -4.12 -16.77 2.10
CA ALA A 154 -2.86 -17.46 2.35
C ALA A 154 -2.59 -18.51 1.27
N ASP A 155 -1.33 -18.67 0.86
CA ASP A 155 -0.91 -19.71 -0.08
C ASP A 155 -1.19 -21.11 0.50
N SER A 156 -1.84 -21.98 -0.29
CA SER A 156 -2.27 -23.30 0.19
C SER A 156 -1.12 -24.24 0.58
N LYS A 157 0.08 -24.01 0.05
CA LYS A 157 1.25 -24.90 0.25
C LYS A 157 2.20 -24.37 1.30
N THR A 158 2.48 -23.05 1.26
CA THR A 158 3.49 -22.41 2.11
C THR A 158 2.89 -21.69 3.31
N ASP A 159 1.57 -21.48 3.31
CA ASP A 159 0.82 -20.68 4.27
C ASP A 159 1.20 -19.19 4.28
N LYS A 160 2.06 -18.73 3.36
CA LYS A 160 2.46 -17.33 3.24
C LYS A 160 1.23 -16.46 2.98
N VAL A 161 1.11 -15.33 3.69
CA VAL A 161 0.03 -14.36 3.44
C VAL A 161 0.26 -13.70 2.07
N LEU A 162 -0.75 -13.80 1.21
CA LEU A 162 -0.75 -13.28 -0.16
C LEU A 162 -1.53 -11.97 -0.30
N GLY A 163 -2.50 -11.74 0.57
CA GLY A 163 -3.30 -10.53 0.58
C GLY A 163 -4.23 -10.45 1.78
N VAL A 164 -4.54 -9.21 2.17
CA VAL A 164 -5.44 -8.92 3.27
C VAL A 164 -6.39 -7.79 2.88
N HIS A 165 -7.67 -7.97 3.21
CA HIS A 165 -8.73 -7.02 2.89
C HIS A 165 -9.61 -6.83 4.11
N MET A 166 -9.81 -5.58 4.49
CA MET A 166 -10.60 -5.21 5.67
C MET A 166 -11.66 -4.18 5.29
N ILE A 167 -12.82 -4.31 5.90
CA ILE A 167 -13.81 -3.25 5.95
C ILE A 167 -14.28 -3.17 7.39
N GLY A 168 -14.19 -2.00 8.01
CA GLY A 168 -14.58 -1.85 9.42
C GLY A 168 -13.93 -0.65 10.08
N PRO A 169 -14.15 -0.49 11.39
CA PRO A 169 -13.56 0.60 12.15
C PRO A 169 -12.02 0.45 12.21
N HIS A 170 -11.31 1.55 12.05
CA HIS A 170 -9.85 1.60 12.12
C HIS A 170 -9.12 0.65 11.13
N ALA A 171 -9.74 0.29 10.00
CA ALA A 171 -9.12 -0.58 9.02
C ALA A 171 -7.81 0.00 8.47
N GLY A 172 -7.74 1.33 8.31
CA GLY A 172 -6.54 2.04 7.88
C GLY A 172 -5.35 1.90 8.85
N GLU A 173 -5.62 1.81 10.15
CA GLU A 173 -4.59 1.56 11.17
C GLU A 173 -4.25 0.07 11.25
N LEU A 174 -5.25 -0.80 11.21
CA LEU A 174 -5.08 -2.25 11.34
C LEU A 174 -4.26 -2.85 10.19
N ILE A 175 -4.36 -2.29 8.98
CA ILE A 175 -3.63 -2.82 7.83
C ILE A 175 -2.12 -2.70 7.98
N ALA A 176 -1.62 -1.78 8.81
CA ALA A 176 -0.19 -1.59 9.05
C ALA A 176 0.47 -2.82 9.70
N GLU A 177 -0.23 -3.50 10.61
CA GLU A 177 0.21 -4.78 11.17
C GLU A 177 0.47 -5.81 10.07
N MET A 178 -0.45 -5.90 9.12
CA MET A 178 -0.33 -6.82 8.01
C MET A 178 0.74 -6.41 6.99
N ALA A 179 0.97 -5.11 6.81
CA ALA A 179 2.07 -4.62 5.98
C ALA A 179 3.42 -5.08 6.53
N VAL A 180 3.64 -4.93 7.84
CA VAL A 180 4.86 -5.41 8.52
C VAL A 180 4.98 -6.94 8.41
N ALA A 181 3.91 -7.68 8.71
CA ALA A 181 3.93 -9.14 8.63
C ALA A 181 4.24 -9.65 7.21
N MET A 182 3.62 -9.05 6.19
CA MET A 182 3.83 -9.44 4.79
C MET A 182 5.23 -9.05 4.29
N GLU A 183 5.80 -7.91 4.71
CA GLU A 183 7.16 -7.51 4.35
C GLU A 183 8.19 -8.54 4.83
N PHE A 184 8.01 -9.07 6.04
CA PHE A 184 8.85 -10.13 6.59
C PHE A 184 8.45 -11.55 6.13
N GLY A 185 7.47 -11.67 5.24
CA GLY A 185 7.07 -12.94 4.64
C GLY A 185 6.33 -13.89 5.57
N ALA A 186 5.58 -13.35 6.54
CA ALA A 186 4.85 -14.13 7.52
C ALA A 186 3.81 -15.08 6.90
N SER A 187 3.63 -16.22 7.55
CA SER A 187 2.53 -17.15 7.31
C SER A 187 1.27 -16.73 8.08
N SER A 188 0.10 -17.27 7.71
CA SER A 188 -1.11 -17.08 8.50
C SER A 188 -0.96 -17.66 9.91
N GLU A 189 -0.20 -18.74 10.07
CA GLU A 189 0.10 -19.35 11.36
C GLU A 189 0.94 -18.45 12.26
N ASP A 190 1.91 -17.68 11.73
CA ASP A 190 2.70 -16.72 12.51
C ASP A 190 1.80 -15.66 13.15
N ILE A 191 0.85 -15.13 12.40
CA ILE A 191 -0.13 -14.15 12.88
C ILE A 191 -1.07 -14.80 13.90
N ALA A 192 -1.58 -15.99 13.61
CA ALA A 192 -2.48 -16.74 14.48
C ALA A 192 -1.86 -17.05 15.86
N ARG A 193 -0.54 -17.28 15.92
CA ARG A 193 0.19 -17.54 17.17
C ARG A 193 0.70 -16.30 17.87
N THR A 194 0.70 -15.15 17.21
CA THR A 194 1.09 -13.90 17.85
C THR A 194 0.06 -13.51 18.92
N CYS A 195 0.53 -13.09 20.10
CA CYS A 195 -0.35 -12.62 21.17
C CYS A 195 -0.88 -11.22 20.83
N HIS A 196 -2.19 -11.07 20.81
CA HIS A 196 -2.87 -9.78 20.65
C HIS A 196 -3.49 -9.35 21.97
N ALA A 197 -3.46 -8.06 22.24
CA ALA A 197 -4.08 -7.52 23.46
C ALA A 197 -5.61 -7.63 23.41
N HIS A 198 -6.23 -7.91 24.56
CA HIS A 198 -7.68 -7.99 24.74
C HIS A 198 -8.20 -6.87 25.63
N PRO A 199 -9.33 -6.17 25.29
CA PRO A 199 -10.03 -6.25 24.00
C PRO A 199 -9.49 -5.23 23.00
N THR A 200 -9.20 -5.65 21.78
CA THR A 200 -8.74 -4.80 20.69
C THR A 200 -9.37 -5.16 19.35
N PHE A 201 -9.33 -4.24 18.37
CA PHE A 201 -9.73 -4.54 17.00
C PHE A 201 -8.76 -5.51 16.31
N SER A 202 -7.46 -5.46 16.64
CA SER A 202 -6.44 -6.33 16.04
C SER A 202 -6.64 -7.82 16.35
N GLU A 203 -7.40 -8.17 17.40
CA GLU A 203 -7.82 -9.56 17.60
C GLU A 203 -8.63 -10.12 16.42
N ALA A 204 -9.33 -9.26 15.66
CA ALA A 204 -10.00 -9.69 14.43
C ALA A 204 -9.03 -10.16 13.34
N VAL A 205 -7.82 -9.58 13.30
CA VAL A 205 -6.74 -10.03 12.40
C VAL A 205 -6.27 -11.43 12.81
N LYS A 206 -6.00 -11.64 14.10
CA LYS A 206 -5.65 -12.97 14.64
C LYS A 206 -6.74 -14.02 14.36
N GLU A 207 -7.98 -13.69 14.61
CA GLU A 207 -9.12 -14.60 14.38
C GLU A 207 -9.30 -14.94 12.91
N ALA A 208 -9.09 -13.95 12.01
CA ALA A 208 -9.08 -14.20 10.57
C ALA A 208 -7.92 -15.11 10.16
N ALA A 209 -6.73 -14.94 10.75
CA ALA A 209 -5.60 -15.85 10.54
C ALA A 209 -5.88 -17.27 11.03
N LEU A 210 -6.46 -17.43 12.23
CA LEU A 210 -6.93 -18.74 12.75
C LEU A 210 -7.98 -19.37 11.82
N SER A 211 -8.85 -18.54 11.23
CA SER A 211 -9.91 -18.99 10.34
C SER A 211 -9.40 -19.58 9.02
N VAL A 212 -8.17 -19.27 8.59
CA VAL A 212 -7.55 -19.90 7.41
C VAL A 212 -7.55 -21.43 7.53
N ASP A 213 -7.32 -21.94 8.72
CA ASP A 213 -7.37 -23.37 9.05
C ASP A 213 -8.57 -23.77 9.91
N LYS A 214 -9.64 -22.95 9.91
CA LYS A 214 -10.92 -23.20 10.64
C LYS A 214 -10.73 -23.36 12.15
N ARG A 215 -9.84 -22.57 12.74
CA ARG A 215 -9.48 -22.60 14.17
C ARG A 215 -9.89 -21.35 14.94
N GLN A 216 -10.71 -20.48 14.34
CA GLN A 216 -11.21 -19.27 15.02
C GLN A 216 -11.93 -19.64 16.32
N ILE A 217 -11.80 -18.78 17.33
CA ILE A 217 -12.29 -19.07 18.69
C ILE A 217 -13.66 -18.44 18.93
N HIS A 218 -13.92 -17.27 18.35
CA HIS A 218 -15.08 -16.43 18.67
C HIS A 218 -16.07 -16.25 17.50
N SER A 219 -16.29 -17.23 16.70
CA SER A 219 -17.24 -17.15 15.56
C SER A 219 -18.59 -17.69 15.89
#